data_ebb03b5016df6f4c96d51a2a257603f3
#
_entry.id   ebb03b5016df6f4c96d51a2a257603f3
#
_cell.length_a   1.000
_cell.length_b   1.000
_cell.length_c   1.000
_cell.angle_alpha   90.00
_cell.angle_beta   90.00
_cell.angle_gamma   90.00
#
_symmetry.space_group_name_H-M   'P 1'
#
loop_
_entity.id
_entity.type
_entity.pdbx_description
1 polymer ?
#
loop_
_entity_poly.entity_id
_entity_poly.type
_entity_poly.pdbx_seq_one_letter_code
_entity_poly.pdbx_strand_id
1 'polypeptide(L)'
;MFKKILVPLDGSKLAEGILPRVEWLAKIHDGEVTLLRVALAHTFPGVDPVQHQVNVVREAEEYLAKVEANLKSVGVKVNSVVRYGHDAQEIVEHARDRGFDLIAMSTHGRTGLSQFVLGSVAQKIIHTATVPILLCRVC
;
A
#
# COMPACT_ATOMS: atom_id res chain seq x y z
N MET A 1 19.30 -3.15 -6.92
CA MET A 1 18.27 -2.98 -7.96
C MET A 1 16.99 -2.34 -7.42
N PHE A 2 16.37 -2.92 -6.40
CA PHE A 2 15.16 -2.32 -5.82
C PHE A 2 15.52 -1.39 -4.67
N LYS A 3 15.74 -0.13 -5.01
CA LYS A 3 16.17 0.90 -4.06
C LYS A 3 15.01 1.69 -3.48
N LYS A 4 13.89 1.73 -4.17
CA LYS A 4 12.74 2.53 -3.78
C LYS A 4 11.46 1.71 -4.00
N ILE A 5 10.98 1.09 -2.91
CA ILE A 5 9.89 0.12 -2.95
C ILE A 5 8.62 0.75 -2.39
N LEU A 6 7.54 0.72 -3.17
CA LEU A 6 6.21 1.18 -2.74
C LEU A 6 5.38 -0.01 -2.29
N VAL A 7 4.81 0.07 -1.10
CA VAL A 7 4.00 -1.00 -0.50
C VAL A 7 2.61 -0.47 -0.15
N PRO A 8 1.61 -0.73 -1.01
CA PRO A 8 0.24 -0.38 -0.69
C PRO A 8 -0.32 -1.27 0.41
N LEU A 9 -0.96 -0.67 1.41
CA LEU A 9 -1.64 -1.36 2.49
C LEU A 9 -3.04 -0.78 2.65
N ASP A 10 -4.02 -1.63 2.97
CA ASP A 10 -5.41 -1.21 3.12
C ASP A 10 -5.95 -1.38 4.55
N GLY A 11 -5.06 -1.66 5.49
CA GLY A 11 -5.42 -1.88 6.89
C GLY A 11 -5.74 -3.34 7.22
N SER A 12 -5.78 -4.22 6.23
CA SER A 12 -6.08 -5.64 6.47
C SER A 12 -4.82 -6.45 6.77
N LYS A 13 -4.99 -7.56 7.48
CA LYS A 13 -3.90 -8.51 7.72
C LYS A 13 -3.48 -9.20 6.42
N LEU A 14 -4.40 -9.40 5.50
CA LEU A 14 -4.09 -10.00 4.20
C LEU A 14 -3.11 -9.14 3.42
N ALA A 15 -3.33 -7.83 3.39
CA ALA A 15 -2.41 -6.91 2.70
C ALA A 15 -1.02 -6.93 3.35
N GLU A 16 -0.93 -7.05 4.67
CA GLU A 16 0.32 -7.10 5.40
C GLU A 16 1.14 -8.36 5.14
N GLY A 17 0.56 -9.36 4.49
CA GLY A 17 1.27 -10.59 4.14
C GLY A 17 2.49 -10.38 3.24
N ILE A 18 2.57 -9.25 2.56
CA ILE A 18 3.73 -8.88 1.74
C ILE A 18 4.95 -8.45 2.58
N LEU A 19 4.73 -8.00 3.82
CA LEU A 19 5.77 -7.34 4.60
C LEU A 19 7.04 -8.17 4.86
N PRO A 20 6.98 -9.48 5.16
CA PRO A 20 8.22 -10.26 5.33
C PRO A 20 9.09 -10.25 4.08
N ARG A 21 8.48 -10.29 2.90
CA ARG A 21 9.23 -10.26 1.64
C ARG A 21 9.82 -8.89 1.36
N VAL A 22 9.08 -7.84 1.68
CA VAL A 22 9.55 -6.46 1.56
C VAL A 22 10.74 -6.22 2.47
N GLU A 23 10.68 -6.69 3.71
CA GLU A 23 11.79 -6.60 4.65
C GLU A 23 13.04 -7.25 4.07
N TRP A 24 12.91 -8.45 3.55
CA TRP A 24 14.02 -9.20 2.96
C TRP A 24 14.61 -8.47 1.75
N LEU A 25 13.76 -8.01 0.82
CA LEU A 25 14.21 -7.28 -0.36
C LEU A 25 14.91 -5.98 0.00
N ALA A 26 14.34 -5.21 0.91
CA ALA A 26 14.92 -3.93 1.33
C ALA A 26 16.32 -4.12 1.93
N LYS A 27 16.49 -5.16 2.73
CA LYS A 27 17.79 -5.44 3.36
C LYS A 27 18.83 -5.88 2.34
N ILE A 28 18.46 -6.76 1.40
CA ILE A 28 19.37 -7.25 0.38
C ILE A 28 19.84 -6.12 -0.55
N HIS A 29 18.93 -5.25 -0.95
CA HIS A 29 19.22 -4.20 -1.90
C HIS A 29 19.62 -2.87 -1.25
N ASP A 30 19.67 -2.79 0.07
CA ASP A 30 19.83 -1.54 0.82
C ASP A 30 18.81 -0.50 0.33
N GLY A 31 17.56 -0.94 0.21
CA GLY A 31 16.48 -0.14 -0.32
C GLY A 31 15.68 0.58 0.75
N GLU A 32 14.89 1.53 0.32
CA GLU A 32 13.97 2.28 1.15
C GLU A 32 12.54 1.86 0.84
N VAL A 33 11.72 1.69 1.86
CA VAL A 33 10.33 1.29 1.74
C VAL A 33 9.42 2.47 2.03
N THR A 34 8.45 2.70 1.17
CA THR A 34 7.38 3.66 1.42
C THR A 34 6.07 2.88 1.55
N LEU A 35 5.47 2.96 2.74
CA LEU A 35 4.14 2.41 2.98
C LEU A 35 3.11 3.43 2.51
N LEU A 36 2.17 2.99 1.69
CA LEU A 36 1.14 3.86 1.14
C LEU A 36 -0.24 3.33 1.51
N ARG A 37 -1.05 4.17 2.12
CA ARG A 37 -2.46 3.88 2.30
C ARG A 37 -3.29 4.94 1.60
N VAL A 38 -4.23 4.48 0.78
CA VAL A 38 -5.20 5.36 0.13
C VAL A 38 -6.45 5.42 1.00
N ALA A 39 -6.73 6.60 1.53
CA ALA A 39 -7.99 6.89 2.22
C ALA A 39 -9.03 7.10 1.13
N LEU A 40 -10.05 6.24 1.10
CA LEU A 40 -11.03 6.25 0.01
C LEU A 40 -11.94 7.46 0.07
N ALA A 41 -12.11 8.10 -1.08
CA ALA A 41 -13.00 9.24 -1.24
C ALA A 41 -14.44 8.72 -1.43
N HIS A 42 -15.20 8.68 -0.35
CA HIS A 42 -16.62 8.34 -0.37
C HIS A 42 -17.45 9.53 0.09
N THR A 43 -18.57 9.76 -0.59
CA THR A 43 -19.56 10.74 -0.16
C THR A 43 -20.80 10.01 0.30
N PHE A 44 -21.28 10.35 1.50
CA PHE A 44 -22.50 9.78 2.06
C PHE A 44 -23.50 10.89 2.34
N PRO A 45 -24.80 10.67 2.07
CA PRO A 45 -25.82 11.64 2.44
C PRO A 45 -25.79 11.94 3.94
N GLY A 46 -25.83 13.23 4.30
CA GLY A 46 -25.88 13.66 5.69
C GLY A 46 -24.52 13.67 6.41
N VAL A 47 -23.42 13.34 5.73
CA VAL A 47 -22.07 13.38 6.29
C VAL A 47 -21.33 14.58 5.73
N ASP A 48 -20.65 15.34 6.60
CA ASP A 48 -19.78 16.43 6.17
C ASP A 48 -18.57 15.84 5.43
N PRO A 49 -18.39 16.15 4.13
CA PRO A 49 -17.27 15.58 3.36
C PRO A 49 -15.90 15.95 3.93
N VAL A 50 -15.74 17.15 4.45
CA VAL A 50 -14.45 17.60 5.02
C VAL A 50 -14.14 16.83 6.30
N GLN A 51 -15.12 16.69 7.20
CA GLN A 51 -14.92 15.95 8.44
C GLN A 51 -14.65 14.46 8.16
N HIS A 52 -15.34 13.90 7.18
CA HIS A 52 -15.10 12.51 6.76
C HIS A 52 -13.66 12.33 6.26
N GLN A 53 -13.17 13.21 5.39
CA GLN A 53 -11.81 13.17 4.89
C GLN A 53 -10.79 13.26 6.03
N VAL A 54 -10.97 14.18 6.97
CA VAL A 54 -10.09 14.31 8.13
C VAL A 54 -10.03 13.02 8.93
N ASN A 55 -11.18 12.39 9.17
CA ASN A 55 -11.25 11.16 9.96
C ASN A 55 -10.57 9.98 9.29
N VAL A 56 -10.82 9.75 7.99
CA VAL A 56 -10.23 8.60 7.28
C VAL A 56 -8.73 8.78 7.06
N VAL A 57 -8.27 9.99 6.84
CA VAL A 57 -6.84 10.27 6.71
C VAL A 57 -6.12 10.03 8.04
N ARG A 58 -6.69 10.50 9.14
CA ARG A 58 -6.11 10.29 10.47
C ARG A 58 -6.03 8.81 10.82
N GLU A 59 -7.10 8.06 10.57
CA GLU A 59 -7.11 6.61 10.78
C GLU A 59 -6.01 5.92 9.97
N ALA A 60 -5.85 6.33 8.71
CA ALA A 60 -4.82 5.78 7.84
C ALA A 60 -3.41 6.10 8.36
N GLU A 61 -3.19 7.33 8.82
CA GLU A 61 -1.90 7.74 9.38
C GLU A 61 -1.55 6.96 10.65
N GLU A 62 -2.52 6.76 11.54
CA GLU A 62 -2.33 5.99 12.76
C GLU A 62 -2.00 4.53 12.46
N TYR A 63 -2.69 3.94 11.51
CA TYR A 63 -2.42 2.58 11.07
C TYR A 63 -1.00 2.44 10.52
N LEU A 64 -0.61 3.31 9.59
CA LEU A 64 0.71 3.24 8.97
C LEU A 64 1.83 3.49 9.98
N ALA A 65 1.59 4.36 10.96
CA ALA A 65 2.60 4.63 11.99
C ALA A 65 2.98 3.36 12.76
N LYS A 66 2.02 2.49 13.03
CA LYS A 66 2.28 1.22 13.71
C LYS A 66 3.10 0.27 12.85
N VAL A 67 2.75 0.14 11.58
CA VAL A 67 3.48 -0.72 10.64
C VAL A 67 4.89 -0.18 10.43
N GLU A 68 5.02 1.13 10.27
CA GLU A 68 6.31 1.80 10.11
C GLU A 68 7.22 1.53 11.31
N ALA A 69 6.69 1.67 12.52
CA ALA A 69 7.45 1.40 13.75
C ALA A 69 7.96 -0.05 13.80
N ASN A 70 7.14 -1.00 13.40
CA ASN A 70 7.53 -2.41 13.36
C ASN A 70 8.65 -2.66 12.36
N LEU A 71 8.58 -2.09 11.17
CA LEU A 71 9.64 -2.24 10.17
C LEU A 71 10.93 -1.54 10.58
N LYS A 72 10.84 -0.37 11.19
CA LYS A 72 12.02 0.32 11.73
C LYS A 72 12.71 -0.51 12.80
N SER A 73 11.93 -1.20 13.63
CA SER A 73 12.48 -2.02 14.72
C SER A 73 13.32 -3.20 14.22
N VAL A 74 13.10 -3.64 12.99
CA VAL A 74 13.87 -4.73 12.36
C VAL A 74 14.91 -4.21 11.36
N GLY A 75 15.17 -2.91 11.36
CA GLY A 75 16.28 -2.32 10.59
C GLY A 75 15.95 -1.91 9.16
N VAL A 76 14.68 -1.78 8.81
CA VAL A 76 14.27 -1.32 7.47
C VAL A 76 14.17 0.20 7.45
N LYS A 77 14.69 0.81 6.39
CA LYS A 77 14.49 2.24 6.12
C LYS A 77 13.08 2.40 5.56
N VAL A 78 12.19 3.03 6.31
CA VAL A 78 10.78 3.10 5.94
C VAL A 78 10.17 4.46 6.25
N ASN A 79 9.29 4.90 5.37
CA ASN A 79 8.44 6.06 5.61
C ASN A 79 7.01 5.72 5.21
N SER A 80 6.09 6.62 5.50
CA SER A 80 4.66 6.40 5.26
C SER A 80 4.06 7.59 4.54
N VAL A 81 3.11 7.32 3.64
CA VAL A 81 2.35 8.33 2.91
C VAL A 81 0.89 7.93 2.91
N VAL A 82 0.01 8.89 3.17
CA VAL A 82 -1.43 8.72 3.01
C VAL A 82 -1.87 9.61 1.86
N ARG A 83 -2.63 9.02 0.93
CA ARG A 83 -3.27 9.77 -0.15
C ARG A 83 -4.77 9.60 -0.04
N TYR A 84 -5.51 10.57 -0.55
CA TYR A 84 -6.97 10.56 -0.53
C TYR A 84 -7.48 10.50 -1.97
N GLY A 85 -8.32 9.50 -2.26
CA GLY A 85 -8.85 9.34 -3.61
C GLY A 85 -9.25 7.91 -3.92
N HIS A 86 -9.01 7.49 -5.15
CA HIS A 86 -9.29 6.13 -5.63
C HIS A 86 -8.03 5.28 -5.50
N ASP A 87 -8.16 4.08 -4.92
CA ASP A 87 -7.04 3.28 -4.47
C ASP A 87 -6.01 2.93 -5.55
N ALA A 88 -6.43 2.23 -6.61
CA ALA A 88 -5.49 1.80 -7.65
C ALA A 88 -4.87 2.98 -8.39
N GLN A 89 -5.65 4.01 -8.69
CA GLN A 89 -5.17 5.18 -9.39
C GLN A 89 -4.11 5.92 -8.59
N GLU A 90 -4.37 6.16 -7.29
CA GLU A 90 -3.41 6.85 -6.42
C GLU A 90 -2.11 6.06 -6.25
N ILE A 91 -2.20 4.74 -6.17
CA ILE A 91 -1.02 3.89 -6.06
C ILE A 91 -0.15 3.99 -7.31
N VAL A 92 -0.75 3.84 -8.48
CA VAL A 92 -0.03 3.87 -9.76
C VAL A 92 0.60 5.23 -10.01
N GLU A 93 -0.15 6.30 -9.78
CA GLU A 93 0.34 7.66 -9.95
C GLU A 93 1.50 7.97 -9.00
N HIS A 94 1.38 7.57 -7.74
CA HIS A 94 2.43 7.81 -6.76
C HIS A 94 3.72 7.07 -7.15
N ALA A 95 3.60 5.82 -7.57
CA ALA A 95 4.75 5.03 -8.00
C ALA A 95 5.47 5.66 -9.18
N ARG A 96 4.71 6.12 -10.18
CA ARG A 96 5.27 6.75 -11.36
C ARG A 96 5.89 8.11 -11.05
N ASP A 97 5.14 8.96 -10.38
CA ASP A 97 5.51 10.38 -10.21
C ASP A 97 6.66 10.56 -9.22
N ARG A 98 6.82 9.64 -8.29
CA ARG A 98 7.88 9.69 -7.27
C ARG A 98 9.05 8.77 -7.55
N GLY A 99 9.07 8.13 -8.73
CA GLY A 99 10.22 7.35 -9.19
C GLY A 99 10.48 6.07 -8.41
N PHE A 100 9.43 5.37 -8.00
CA PHE A 100 9.60 4.05 -7.40
C PHE A 100 10.02 3.03 -8.43
N ASP A 101 10.83 2.06 -8.02
CA ASP A 101 11.31 1.01 -8.93
C ASP A 101 10.61 -0.33 -8.71
N LEU A 102 9.75 -0.43 -7.72
CA LEU A 102 8.94 -1.63 -7.45
C LEU A 102 7.67 -1.27 -6.68
N ILE A 103 6.56 -1.87 -7.08
CA ILE A 103 5.35 -1.94 -6.26
C ILE A 103 5.27 -3.36 -5.72
N ALA A 104 5.28 -3.55 -4.41
CA ALA A 104 5.17 -4.86 -3.77
C ALA A 104 3.87 -4.93 -2.99
N MET A 105 3.02 -5.91 -3.31
CA MET A 105 1.71 -6.01 -2.70
C MET A 105 1.19 -7.44 -2.67
N SER A 106 0.20 -7.69 -1.82
CA SER A 106 -0.53 -8.95 -1.80
C SER A 106 -1.61 -8.95 -2.87
N THR A 107 -1.99 -10.13 -3.34
CA THR A 107 -3.00 -10.27 -4.38
C THR A 107 -4.41 -9.95 -3.89
N HIS A 108 -4.64 -10.00 -2.57
CA HIS A 108 -5.93 -9.72 -1.94
C HIS A 108 -5.79 -8.75 -0.79
N GLY A 109 -6.84 -7.98 -0.55
CA GLY A 109 -6.92 -7.07 0.57
C GLY A 109 -8.14 -7.38 1.43
N ARG A 110 -8.88 -6.34 1.83
CA ARG A 110 -10.02 -6.44 2.76
C ARG A 110 -11.10 -7.43 2.36
N THR A 111 -11.33 -7.60 1.06
CA THR A 111 -12.46 -8.42 0.60
C THR A 111 -12.24 -9.91 0.80
N GLY A 112 -10.98 -10.35 0.97
CA GLY A 112 -10.67 -11.75 1.23
C GLY A 112 -11.25 -12.70 0.21
N LEU A 113 -11.22 -12.33 -1.07
CA LEU A 113 -11.76 -13.14 -2.15
C LEU A 113 -11.07 -14.50 -2.24
N SER A 114 -11.71 -15.43 -2.95
CA SER A 114 -11.18 -16.77 -3.19
C SER A 114 -9.72 -16.71 -3.66
N GLN A 115 -8.92 -17.68 -3.24
CA GLN A 115 -7.51 -17.79 -3.63
C GLN A 115 -7.30 -17.90 -5.15
N PHE A 116 -8.35 -18.20 -5.91
CA PHE A 116 -8.29 -18.30 -7.37
C PHE A 116 -8.64 -16.99 -8.08
N VAL A 117 -9.07 -15.98 -7.35
CA VAL A 117 -9.51 -14.70 -7.91
C VAL A 117 -8.56 -13.61 -7.47
N LEU A 118 -8.03 -12.87 -8.42
CA LEU A 118 -7.18 -11.72 -8.13
C LEU A 118 -8.04 -10.56 -7.60
N GLY A 119 -7.58 -9.89 -6.56
CA GLY A 119 -8.29 -8.74 -6.00
C GLY A 119 -8.45 -7.60 -7.01
N SER A 120 -9.52 -6.80 -6.85
CA SER A 120 -9.84 -5.72 -7.79
C SER A 120 -8.75 -4.67 -7.90
N VAL A 121 -8.14 -4.29 -6.79
CA VAL A 121 -7.04 -3.32 -6.78
C VAL A 121 -5.82 -3.88 -7.49
N ALA A 122 -5.46 -5.15 -7.21
CA ALA A 122 -4.34 -5.80 -7.87
C ALA A 122 -4.55 -5.88 -9.38
N GLN A 123 -5.75 -6.21 -9.84
CA GLN A 123 -6.07 -6.25 -11.27
C GLN A 123 -5.87 -4.88 -11.93
N LYS A 124 -6.36 -3.81 -11.32
CA LYS A 124 -6.23 -2.47 -11.86
C LYS A 124 -4.77 -2.04 -11.93
N ILE A 125 -3.99 -2.35 -10.90
CA ILE A 125 -2.57 -2.01 -10.88
C ILE A 125 -1.81 -2.76 -11.96
N ILE A 126 -2.09 -4.05 -12.15
CA ILE A 126 -1.46 -4.85 -13.22
C ILE A 126 -1.71 -4.23 -14.59
N HIS A 127 -2.93 -3.75 -14.82
CA HIS A 127 -3.29 -3.19 -16.13
C HIS A 127 -2.74 -1.78 -16.37
N THR A 128 -2.43 -1.03 -15.33
CA THR A 128 -2.13 0.41 -15.47
C THR A 128 -0.74 0.82 -15.01
N ALA A 129 -0.06 0.03 -14.19
CA ALA A 129 1.24 0.39 -13.68
C ALA A 129 2.32 0.35 -14.75
N THR A 130 3.27 1.28 -14.65
CA THR A 130 4.43 1.35 -15.55
C THR A 130 5.72 0.93 -14.86
N VAL A 131 5.67 0.65 -13.55
CA VAL A 131 6.80 0.15 -12.79
C VAL A 131 6.64 -1.36 -12.53
N PRO A 132 7.74 -2.09 -12.28
CA PRO A 132 7.66 -3.50 -11.91
C PRO A 132 6.76 -3.75 -10.70
N ILE A 133 6.08 -4.89 -10.70
CA ILE A 133 5.17 -5.28 -9.64
C ILE A 133 5.56 -6.65 -9.10
N LEU A 134 5.69 -6.75 -7.78
CA LEU A 134 5.80 -8.02 -7.08
C LEU A 134 4.45 -8.32 -6.44
N LEU A 135 3.83 -9.41 -6.85
CA LEU A 135 2.57 -9.87 -6.28
C LEU A 135 2.80 -11.13 -5.46
N CYS A 136 2.35 -11.11 -4.22
CA CYS A 136 2.39 -12.30 -3.37
C CYS A 136 0.99 -12.81 -3.13
N ARG A 137 0.84 -14.13 -3.26
CA ARG A 137 -0.42 -14.77 -2.89
C ARG A 137 -0.61 -14.71 -1.39
N VAL A 138 -1.85 -14.55 -1.01
CA VAL A 138 -2.23 -14.60 0.40
C VAL A 138 -2.08 -16.04 0.89
N CYS A 139 -1.37 -16.19 1.98
CA CYS A 139 -1.19 -17.48 2.64
C CYS A 139 -2.12 -17.65 3.80
#